data_8e904fa49c430e99614ec439c4c2d503
#
_entry.id   8e904fa49c430e99614ec439c4c2d503
#
_cell.length_a   1.000
_cell.length_b   1.000
_cell.length_c   1.000
_cell.angle_alpha   90.00
_cell.angle_beta   90.00
_cell.angle_gamma   90.00
#
_symmetry.space_group_name_H-M   'P 1'
#
loop_
_entity.id
_entity.type
_entity.pdbx_description
1 polymer ?
#
loop_
_entity_poly.entity_id
_entity_poly.type
_entity_poly.pdbx_seq_one_letter_code
_entity_poly.pdbx_strand_id
1 'polypeptide(L)'
;MASDLEGKAVLITGASTGIGAAAARAFARLGSRVAVHYNTSRDAAEKVAADVRALGGEASLVGGDVTDGSVIKRIVAETLNAFGRIDVLINNAGGLVARTRIEDYSEAFLQKVLALNVIHVALFMREVIPVMRRQKKGNVINVSSIAARHGGGAGAIIYAGAKGFISTATHGWAKEVVGDGIRVNAVSPGVITTPFHERYSTPEQLKGMQATIPMNRLGTADECAGTFVYLASDDLSGYVTGQVIEVNGGQYMP
;
A
#
# COMPACT_ATOMS: atom_id res chain seq x y z
N MET A 1 16.80 5.41 -15.68
CA MET A 1 16.13 5.99 -14.48
C MET A 1 14.65 6.11 -14.78
N ALA A 2 13.75 5.99 -13.81
CA ALA A 2 12.30 6.07 -14.01
C ALA A 2 11.84 7.52 -14.31
N SER A 3 12.31 8.09 -15.40
CA SER A 3 12.00 9.46 -15.83
C SER A 3 10.54 9.62 -16.24
N ASP A 4 9.87 8.52 -16.58
CA ASP A 4 8.45 8.47 -16.90
C ASP A 4 7.52 8.73 -15.69
N LEU A 5 8.07 8.83 -14.49
CA LEU A 5 7.34 9.17 -13.25
C LEU A 5 7.31 10.67 -12.95
N GLU A 6 8.07 11.50 -13.65
CA GLU A 6 8.01 12.94 -13.52
C GLU A 6 6.60 13.48 -13.87
N GLY A 7 6.06 14.33 -13.00
CA GLY A 7 4.71 14.90 -13.15
C GLY A 7 3.54 13.92 -12.97
N LYS A 8 3.78 12.63 -12.72
CA LYS A 8 2.72 11.65 -12.45
C LYS A 8 2.00 11.94 -11.13
N ALA A 9 0.68 11.81 -11.15
CA ALA A 9 -0.16 11.93 -9.97
C ALA A 9 -0.29 10.58 -9.26
N VAL A 10 0.20 10.51 -8.03
CA VAL A 10 0.27 9.30 -7.21
C VAL A 10 -0.60 9.47 -5.97
N LEU A 11 -1.64 8.66 -5.82
CA LEU A 11 -2.44 8.59 -4.59
C LEU A 11 -1.93 7.44 -3.72
N ILE A 12 -1.49 7.73 -2.50
CA ILE A 12 -0.97 6.73 -1.56
C ILE A 12 -1.82 6.71 -0.30
N THR A 13 -2.55 5.62 -0.06
CA THR A 13 -3.32 5.47 1.17
C THR A 13 -2.42 5.11 2.35
N GLY A 14 -2.68 5.69 3.54
CA GLY A 14 -1.85 5.47 4.73
C GLY A 14 -0.41 5.99 4.57
N ALA A 15 -0.24 7.13 3.91
CA ALA A 15 1.05 7.71 3.56
C ALA A 15 1.68 8.57 4.67
N SER A 16 1.04 8.74 5.82
CA SER A 16 1.55 9.56 6.93
C SER A 16 2.75 8.94 7.65
N THR A 17 2.94 7.62 7.59
CA THR A 17 4.02 6.91 8.29
C THR A 17 4.47 5.66 7.52
N GLY A 18 5.55 5.02 7.99
CA GLY A 18 6.00 3.70 7.53
C GLY A 18 6.25 3.61 6.03
N ILE A 19 5.82 2.50 5.43
CA ILE A 19 6.06 2.16 4.02
C ILE A 19 5.42 3.21 3.09
N GLY A 20 4.20 3.67 3.41
CA GLY A 20 3.52 4.70 2.59
C GLY A 20 4.26 6.02 2.56
N ALA A 21 4.83 6.46 3.70
CA ALA A 21 5.64 7.67 3.78
C ALA A 21 6.97 7.53 3.01
N ALA A 22 7.62 6.37 3.09
CA ALA A 22 8.83 6.08 2.33
C ALA A 22 8.55 6.07 0.81
N ALA A 23 7.45 5.46 0.39
CA ALA A 23 6.99 5.51 -1.00
C ALA A 23 6.74 6.95 -1.47
N ALA A 24 6.03 7.78 -0.66
CA ALA A 24 5.78 9.18 -0.99
C ALA A 24 7.07 9.96 -1.27
N ARG A 25 8.09 9.80 -0.42
CA ARG A 25 9.40 10.42 -0.61
C ARG A 25 10.13 9.89 -1.85
N ALA A 26 10.01 8.59 -2.14
CA ALA A 26 10.65 7.99 -3.31
C ALA A 26 10.08 8.53 -4.62
N PHE A 27 8.76 8.66 -4.72
CA PHE A 27 8.09 9.28 -5.86
C PHE A 27 8.45 10.77 -6.00
N ALA A 28 8.54 11.49 -4.87
CA ALA A 28 8.91 12.90 -4.88
C ALA A 28 10.30 13.15 -5.48
N ARG A 29 11.31 12.29 -5.18
CA ARG A 29 12.65 12.37 -5.79
C ARG A 29 12.66 12.21 -7.30
N LEU A 30 11.56 11.70 -7.87
CA LEU A 30 11.36 11.53 -9.31
C LEU A 30 10.43 12.59 -9.91
N GLY A 31 10.15 13.68 -9.15
CA GLY A 31 9.31 14.78 -9.62
C GLY A 31 7.81 14.45 -9.68
N SER A 32 7.34 13.41 -9.02
CA SER A 32 5.92 13.05 -8.99
C SER A 32 5.11 13.98 -8.08
N ARG A 33 3.80 14.09 -8.36
CA ARG A 33 2.80 14.78 -7.54
C ARG A 33 2.11 13.76 -6.64
N VAL A 34 2.18 13.92 -5.31
CA VAL A 34 1.77 12.90 -4.36
C VAL A 34 0.60 13.37 -3.50
N ALA A 35 -0.53 12.68 -3.58
CA ALA A 35 -1.62 12.79 -2.62
C ALA A 35 -1.30 11.91 -1.40
N VAL A 36 -0.95 12.57 -0.30
CA VAL A 36 -0.56 11.94 0.96
C VAL A 36 -1.81 11.73 1.81
N HIS A 37 -2.29 10.49 1.84
CA HIS A 37 -3.47 10.17 2.64
C HIS A 37 -3.12 9.82 4.08
N TYR A 38 -3.92 10.32 5.02
CA TYR A 38 -3.88 10.01 6.46
C TYR A 38 -5.28 9.78 7.02
N ASN A 39 -5.39 9.05 8.13
CA ASN A 39 -6.63 8.98 8.92
C ASN A 39 -6.60 10.00 10.07
N THR A 40 -5.89 9.69 11.14
CA THR A 40 -5.83 10.53 12.36
C THR A 40 -4.50 11.28 12.53
N SER A 41 -3.43 10.82 11.86
CA SER A 41 -2.06 11.36 12.04
C SER A 41 -1.77 12.53 11.09
N ARG A 42 -2.52 13.63 11.22
CA ARG A 42 -2.41 14.81 10.36
C ARG A 42 -1.01 15.42 10.40
N ASP A 43 -0.47 15.64 11.59
CA ASP A 43 0.86 16.28 11.76
C ASP A 43 1.98 15.46 11.09
N ALA A 44 1.88 14.12 11.17
CA ALA A 44 2.83 13.25 10.47
C ALA A 44 2.66 13.34 8.95
N ALA A 45 1.43 13.44 8.45
CA ALA A 45 1.17 13.63 7.02
C ALA A 45 1.67 15.00 6.53
N GLU A 46 1.54 16.06 7.32
CA GLU A 46 2.08 17.39 7.00
C GLU A 46 3.61 17.37 6.88
N LYS A 47 4.31 16.63 7.76
CA LYS A 47 5.76 16.42 7.66
C LYS A 47 6.12 15.68 6.36
N VAL A 48 5.39 14.61 6.03
CA VAL A 48 5.63 13.88 4.76
C VAL A 48 5.36 14.79 3.56
N ALA A 49 4.32 15.59 3.57
CA ALA A 49 4.03 16.55 2.50
C ALA A 49 5.12 17.62 2.36
N ALA A 50 5.68 18.10 3.49
CA ALA A 50 6.83 18.99 3.48
C ALA A 50 8.08 18.32 2.87
N ASP A 51 8.37 17.07 3.27
CA ASP A 51 9.47 16.28 2.68
C ASP A 51 9.29 16.09 1.18
N VAL A 52 8.07 15.77 0.72
CA VAL A 52 7.75 15.61 -0.71
C VAL A 52 8.11 16.89 -1.48
N ARG A 53 7.71 18.06 -0.97
CA ARG A 53 8.03 19.33 -1.62
C ARG A 53 9.53 19.64 -1.60
N ALA A 54 10.20 19.38 -0.48
CA ALA A 54 11.65 19.58 -0.35
C ALA A 54 12.46 18.68 -1.30
N LEU A 55 11.91 17.53 -1.68
CA LEU A 55 12.52 16.57 -2.62
C LEU A 55 12.19 16.85 -4.10
N GLY A 56 11.48 17.94 -4.39
CA GLY A 56 11.16 18.36 -5.76
C GLY A 56 9.81 17.89 -6.29
N GLY A 57 9.00 17.19 -5.48
CA GLY A 57 7.64 16.80 -5.82
C GLY A 57 6.61 17.86 -5.42
N GLU A 58 5.36 17.64 -5.83
CA GLU A 58 4.19 18.38 -5.37
C GLU A 58 3.38 17.52 -4.40
N ALA A 59 2.85 18.10 -3.33
CA ALA A 59 2.08 17.37 -2.33
C ALA A 59 0.71 17.97 -2.07
N SER A 60 -0.32 17.11 -2.06
CA SER A 60 -1.66 17.38 -1.54
C SER A 60 -1.95 16.47 -0.35
N LEU A 61 -2.63 16.99 0.67
CA LEU A 61 -3.09 16.21 1.82
C LEU A 61 -4.54 15.82 1.62
N VAL A 62 -4.85 14.53 1.80
CA VAL A 62 -6.22 14.00 1.75
C VAL A 62 -6.47 13.17 3.02
N GLY A 63 -7.45 13.57 3.83
CA GLY A 63 -7.67 13.00 5.15
C GLY A 63 -8.96 12.21 5.27
N GLY A 64 -8.98 11.16 6.11
CA GLY A 64 -10.19 10.47 6.51
C GLY A 64 -10.06 8.96 6.68
N ASP A 65 -11.08 8.35 7.28
CA ASP A 65 -11.10 6.91 7.53
C ASP A 65 -11.47 6.14 6.24
N VAL A 66 -10.54 5.33 5.73
CA VAL A 66 -10.77 4.50 4.54
C VAL A 66 -11.81 3.39 4.74
N THR A 67 -12.25 3.13 5.96
CA THR A 67 -13.33 2.17 6.22
C THR A 67 -14.72 2.74 5.89
N ASP A 68 -14.81 4.05 5.65
CA ASP A 68 -16.01 4.74 5.19
C ASP A 68 -15.95 4.97 3.66
N GLY A 69 -16.88 4.33 2.93
CA GLY A 69 -16.94 4.44 1.47
C GLY A 69 -17.23 5.86 0.96
N SER A 70 -17.91 6.71 1.73
CA SER A 70 -18.14 8.11 1.37
C SER A 70 -16.85 8.93 1.43
N VAL A 71 -16.00 8.63 2.41
CA VAL A 71 -14.68 9.23 2.57
C VAL A 71 -13.76 8.83 1.41
N ILE A 72 -13.78 7.57 0.97
CA ILE A 72 -12.99 7.11 -0.18
C ILE A 72 -13.34 7.92 -1.44
N LYS A 73 -14.64 8.08 -1.73
CA LYS A 73 -15.09 8.89 -2.88
C LYS A 73 -14.59 10.33 -2.79
N ARG A 74 -14.62 10.93 -1.59
CA ARG A 74 -14.10 12.29 -1.36
C ARG A 74 -12.59 12.36 -1.56
N ILE A 75 -11.80 11.41 -1.03
CA ILE A 75 -10.34 11.34 -1.21
C ILE A 75 -9.96 11.31 -2.70
N VAL A 76 -10.65 10.49 -3.49
CA VAL A 76 -10.42 10.42 -4.95
C VAL A 76 -10.77 11.73 -5.63
N ALA A 77 -11.89 12.36 -5.27
CA ALA A 77 -12.31 13.65 -5.81
C ALA A 77 -11.31 14.78 -5.43
N GLU A 78 -10.85 14.84 -4.18
CA GLU A 78 -9.84 15.81 -3.73
C GLU A 78 -8.51 15.63 -4.46
N THR A 79 -8.09 14.38 -4.71
CA THR A 79 -6.88 14.08 -5.51
C THR A 79 -7.04 14.56 -6.95
N LEU A 80 -8.20 14.31 -7.57
CA LEU A 80 -8.50 14.79 -8.92
C LEU A 80 -8.57 16.32 -9.00
N ASN A 81 -9.15 16.97 -7.99
CA ASN A 81 -9.18 18.43 -7.92
C ASN A 81 -7.77 19.03 -7.81
N ALA A 82 -6.88 18.39 -7.05
CA ALA A 82 -5.50 18.86 -6.89
C ALA A 82 -4.66 18.64 -8.15
N PHE A 83 -4.79 17.49 -8.82
CA PHE A 83 -3.85 17.08 -9.85
C PHE A 83 -4.45 16.86 -11.25
N GLY A 84 -5.77 16.90 -11.39
CA GLY A 84 -6.50 16.67 -12.65
C GLY A 84 -6.52 15.21 -13.12
N ARG A 85 -5.74 14.32 -12.49
CA ARG A 85 -5.57 12.91 -12.88
C ARG A 85 -5.10 12.04 -11.73
N ILE A 86 -5.16 10.72 -11.89
CA ILE A 86 -4.52 9.73 -11.02
C ILE A 86 -3.82 8.72 -11.93
N ASP A 87 -2.49 8.73 -11.94
CA ASP A 87 -1.68 7.80 -12.74
C ASP A 87 -1.36 6.54 -11.97
N VAL A 88 -1.12 6.68 -10.66
CA VAL A 88 -0.76 5.58 -9.78
C VAL A 88 -1.63 5.62 -8.52
N LEU A 89 -2.23 4.49 -8.19
CA LEU A 89 -2.89 4.24 -6.90
C LEU A 89 -2.07 3.24 -6.10
N ILE A 90 -1.67 3.61 -4.88
CA ILE A 90 -1.02 2.69 -3.94
C ILE A 90 -1.97 2.44 -2.78
N ASN A 91 -2.57 1.25 -2.75
CA ASN A 91 -3.43 0.78 -1.67
C ASN A 91 -2.54 0.23 -0.53
N ASN A 92 -1.99 1.15 0.28
CA ASN A 92 -1.07 0.81 1.37
C ASN A 92 -1.73 0.83 2.76
N ALA A 93 -2.79 1.61 2.97
CA ALA A 93 -3.50 1.60 4.24
C ALA A 93 -3.90 0.19 4.67
N GLY A 94 -3.76 -0.12 5.95
CA GLY A 94 -4.07 -1.43 6.49
C GLY A 94 -3.51 -1.59 7.90
N GLY A 95 -3.92 -2.65 8.59
CA GLY A 95 -3.46 -2.91 9.95
C GLY A 95 -4.01 -4.21 10.51
N LEU A 96 -3.36 -4.69 11.56
CA LEU A 96 -3.75 -5.93 12.25
C LEU A 96 -5.06 -5.79 13.05
N VAL A 97 -5.43 -4.55 13.42
CA VAL A 97 -6.52 -4.22 14.37
C VAL A 97 -6.20 -4.69 15.79
N ALA A 98 -6.14 -6.01 16.00
CA ALA A 98 -5.71 -6.64 17.25
C ALA A 98 -5.23 -8.07 16.97
N ARG A 99 -4.43 -8.61 17.89
CA ARG A 99 -4.19 -10.06 17.94
C ARG A 99 -5.33 -10.70 18.70
N THR A 100 -6.01 -11.65 18.07
CA THR A 100 -7.22 -12.27 18.63
C THR A 100 -7.14 -13.78 18.43
N ARG A 101 -7.43 -14.56 19.48
CA ARG A 101 -7.48 -16.02 19.41
C ARG A 101 -8.75 -16.47 18.66
N ILE A 102 -8.76 -17.70 18.17
CA ILE A 102 -9.89 -18.24 17.38
C ILE A 102 -11.18 -18.22 18.20
N GLU A 103 -11.09 -18.62 19.46
CA GLU A 103 -12.22 -18.69 20.39
C GLU A 103 -12.81 -17.30 20.76
N ASP A 104 -12.03 -16.24 20.57
CA ASP A 104 -12.41 -14.86 20.91
C ASP A 104 -12.90 -14.05 19.68
N TYR A 105 -13.07 -14.68 18.51
CA TYR A 105 -13.55 -13.98 17.33
C TYR A 105 -14.98 -13.49 17.51
N SER A 106 -15.17 -12.18 17.41
CA SER A 106 -16.50 -11.57 17.28
C SER A 106 -16.73 -11.14 15.82
N GLU A 107 -18.00 -11.11 15.43
CA GLU A 107 -18.37 -10.60 14.10
C GLU A 107 -17.86 -9.16 13.87
N ALA A 108 -17.98 -8.30 14.87
CA ALA A 108 -17.48 -6.92 14.82
C ALA A 108 -15.96 -6.84 14.60
N PHE A 109 -15.18 -7.74 15.23
CA PHE A 109 -13.75 -7.83 14.97
C PHE A 109 -13.45 -8.26 13.53
N LEU A 110 -14.11 -9.29 13.03
CA LEU A 110 -13.95 -9.79 11.67
C LEU A 110 -14.29 -8.70 10.65
N GLN A 111 -15.44 -8.04 10.81
CA GLN A 111 -15.86 -6.93 9.94
C GLN A 111 -14.85 -5.79 9.94
N LYS A 112 -14.30 -5.41 11.11
CA LYS A 112 -13.30 -4.35 11.24
C LYS A 112 -11.99 -4.69 10.51
N VAL A 113 -11.50 -5.93 10.63
CA VAL A 113 -10.29 -6.37 9.91
C VAL A 113 -10.53 -6.37 8.40
N LEU A 114 -11.67 -6.88 7.94
CA LEU A 114 -12.02 -6.90 6.53
C LEU A 114 -12.24 -5.49 5.97
N ALA A 115 -12.92 -4.61 6.69
CA ALA A 115 -13.11 -3.22 6.28
C ALA A 115 -11.76 -2.53 6.05
N LEU A 116 -10.82 -2.69 7.01
CA LEU A 116 -9.51 -2.02 6.99
C LEU A 116 -8.50 -2.64 6.02
N ASN A 117 -8.65 -3.89 5.56
CA ASN A 117 -7.62 -4.55 4.74
C ASN A 117 -8.11 -5.07 3.38
N VAL A 118 -9.43 -5.15 3.17
CA VAL A 118 -10.05 -5.72 1.95
C VAL A 118 -11.03 -4.74 1.32
N ILE A 119 -12.07 -4.35 2.05
CA ILE A 119 -13.22 -3.63 1.49
C ILE A 119 -12.77 -2.27 0.95
N HIS A 120 -11.97 -1.51 1.70
CA HIS A 120 -11.50 -0.21 1.23
C HIS A 120 -10.66 -0.31 -0.05
N VAL A 121 -9.84 -1.37 -0.21
CA VAL A 121 -9.04 -1.57 -1.43
C VAL A 121 -9.97 -1.74 -2.63
N ALA A 122 -10.99 -2.61 -2.52
CA ALA A 122 -11.98 -2.80 -3.58
C ALA A 122 -12.75 -1.51 -3.88
N LEU A 123 -13.06 -0.71 -2.86
CA LEU A 123 -13.75 0.58 -3.04
C LEU A 123 -12.84 1.63 -3.72
N PHE A 124 -11.54 1.71 -3.38
CA PHE A 124 -10.61 2.55 -4.13
C PHE A 124 -10.49 2.10 -5.59
N MET A 125 -10.41 0.79 -5.85
CA MET A 125 -10.45 0.26 -7.22
C MET A 125 -11.70 0.73 -7.96
N ARG A 126 -12.90 0.61 -7.35
CA ARG A 126 -14.16 1.07 -7.93
C ARG A 126 -14.15 2.54 -8.31
N GLU A 127 -13.58 3.42 -7.49
CA GLU A 127 -13.57 4.87 -7.74
C GLU A 127 -12.47 5.26 -8.75
N VAL A 128 -11.29 4.61 -8.72
CA VAL A 128 -10.12 5.01 -9.51
C VAL A 128 -10.07 4.36 -10.89
N ILE A 129 -10.49 3.11 -11.06
CA ILE A 129 -10.45 2.43 -12.36
C ILE A 129 -11.22 3.19 -13.47
N PRO A 130 -12.43 3.74 -13.23
CA PRO A 130 -13.11 4.55 -14.24
C PRO A 130 -12.32 5.81 -14.66
N VAL A 131 -11.54 6.39 -13.74
CA VAL A 131 -10.65 7.53 -14.03
C VAL A 131 -9.54 7.08 -14.97
N MET A 132 -8.85 5.99 -14.61
CA MET A 132 -7.75 5.42 -15.40
C MET A 132 -8.22 4.94 -16.79
N ARG A 133 -9.43 4.37 -16.90
CA ARG A 133 -10.06 4.01 -18.19
C ARG A 133 -10.23 5.21 -19.11
N ARG A 134 -10.71 6.35 -18.59
CA ARG A 134 -10.80 7.60 -19.38
C ARG A 134 -9.42 8.11 -19.81
N GLN A 135 -8.41 7.91 -18.97
CA GLN A 135 -7.01 8.24 -19.28
C GLN A 135 -6.37 7.25 -20.26
N LYS A 136 -6.99 6.07 -20.50
CA LYS A 136 -6.46 4.93 -21.26
C LYS A 136 -5.10 4.44 -20.73
N LYS A 137 -4.83 4.71 -19.48
CA LYS A 137 -3.57 4.38 -18.80
C LYS A 137 -3.74 4.47 -17.29
N GLY A 138 -3.11 3.56 -16.56
CA GLY A 138 -3.10 3.59 -15.11
C GLY A 138 -2.24 2.49 -14.50
N ASN A 139 -1.94 2.65 -13.23
CA ASN A 139 -1.18 1.67 -12.47
C ASN A 139 -1.72 1.57 -11.04
N VAL A 140 -2.03 0.37 -10.61
CA VAL A 140 -2.44 0.10 -9.23
C VAL A 140 -1.42 -0.81 -8.57
N ILE A 141 -0.99 -0.45 -7.36
CA ILE A 141 -0.08 -1.24 -6.55
C ILE A 141 -0.73 -1.49 -5.19
N ASN A 142 -1.07 -2.73 -4.95
CA ASN A 142 -1.65 -3.14 -3.68
C ASN A 142 -0.56 -3.55 -2.69
N VAL A 143 -0.79 -3.33 -1.39
CA VAL A 143 0.13 -3.82 -0.35
C VAL A 143 -0.46 -5.07 0.30
N SER A 144 0.12 -6.21 -0.03
CA SER A 144 -0.12 -7.50 0.63
C SER A 144 0.76 -7.63 1.89
N SER A 145 1.23 -8.80 2.20
CA SER A 145 2.13 -9.10 3.33
C SER A 145 2.67 -10.52 3.20
N ILE A 146 3.87 -10.76 3.72
CA ILE A 146 4.36 -12.13 3.94
C ILE A 146 3.38 -12.97 4.79
N ALA A 147 2.60 -12.35 5.65
CA ALA A 147 1.57 -13.03 6.44
C ALA A 147 0.57 -13.78 5.53
N ALA A 148 0.29 -13.29 4.33
CA ALA A 148 -0.54 -13.96 3.34
C ALA A 148 0.01 -15.34 2.90
N ARG A 149 1.31 -15.58 3.07
CA ARG A 149 2.00 -16.78 2.62
C ARG A 149 2.05 -17.88 3.68
N HIS A 150 2.18 -17.48 4.96
CA HIS A 150 2.35 -18.44 6.06
C HIS A 150 1.26 -18.33 7.15
N GLY A 151 0.17 -17.59 6.90
CA GLY A 151 -0.96 -17.48 7.84
C GLY A 151 -0.76 -16.46 8.98
N GLY A 152 0.37 -15.73 9.00
CA GLY A 152 0.70 -14.79 10.08
C GLY A 152 1.21 -15.50 11.34
N GLY A 153 1.51 -14.73 12.38
CA GLY A 153 1.79 -15.28 13.72
C GLY A 153 0.50 -15.43 14.54
N ALA A 154 0.62 -15.98 15.74
CA ALA A 154 -0.50 -16.20 16.64
C ALA A 154 -1.38 -14.94 16.78
N GLY A 155 -2.69 -15.11 16.63
CA GLY A 155 -3.70 -14.05 16.68
C GLY A 155 -3.75 -13.12 15.44
N ALA A 156 -3.00 -13.41 14.36
CA ALA A 156 -2.98 -12.59 13.14
C ALA A 156 -3.68 -13.26 11.94
N ILE A 157 -4.39 -14.36 12.13
CA ILE A 157 -4.93 -15.22 11.06
C ILE A 157 -5.89 -14.44 10.15
N ILE A 158 -6.79 -13.64 10.72
CA ILE A 158 -7.78 -12.90 9.91
C ILE A 158 -7.10 -11.81 9.06
N TYR A 159 -6.09 -11.12 9.62
CA TYR A 159 -5.25 -10.20 8.86
C TYR A 159 -4.50 -10.93 7.72
N ALA A 160 -3.90 -12.09 8.01
CA ALA A 160 -3.19 -12.88 7.01
C ALA A 160 -4.13 -13.33 5.88
N GLY A 161 -5.33 -13.80 6.21
CA GLY A 161 -6.38 -14.13 5.24
C GLY A 161 -6.81 -12.92 4.40
N ALA A 162 -6.97 -11.74 5.03
CA ALA A 162 -7.27 -10.50 4.32
C ALA A 162 -6.14 -10.12 3.34
N LYS A 163 -4.87 -10.27 3.72
CA LYS A 163 -3.73 -10.04 2.82
C LYS A 163 -3.60 -11.12 1.74
N GLY A 164 -4.02 -12.36 2.02
CA GLY A 164 -4.20 -13.43 1.02
C GLY A 164 -5.23 -13.06 -0.03
N PHE A 165 -6.39 -12.48 0.39
CA PHE A 165 -7.38 -11.94 -0.54
C PHE A 165 -6.75 -10.90 -1.48
N ILE A 166 -5.97 -9.95 -0.96
CA ILE A 166 -5.32 -8.90 -1.77
C ILE A 166 -4.36 -9.53 -2.80
N SER A 167 -3.56 -10.53 -2.40
CA SER A 167 -2.67 -11.23 -3.34
C SER A 167 -3.46 -11.88 -4.49
N THR A 168 -4.49 -12.65 -4.18
CA THR A 168 -5.32 -13.33 -5.18
C THR A 168 -6.12 -12.34 -6.04
N ALA A 169 -6.74 -11.34 -5.42
CA ALA A 169 -7.53 -10.33 -6.12
C ALA A 169 -6.68 -9.49 -7.09
N THR A 170 -5.40 -9.25 -6.78
CA THR A 170 -4.46 -8.57 -7.68
C THR A 170 -4.35 -9.29 -9.03
N HIS A 171 -4.29 -10.64 -9.05
CA HIS A 171 -4.29 -11.42 -10.30
C HIS A 171 -5.60 -11.26 -11.09
N GLY A 172 -6.74 -11.28 -10.39
CA GLY A 172 -8.06 -11.13 -11.00
C GLY A 172 -8.26 -9.74 -11.59
N TRP A 173 -7.99 -8.70 -10.80
CA TRP A 173 -8.10 -7.30 -11.24
C TRP A 173 -7.16 -6.98 -12.42
N ALA A 174 -5.93 -7.51 -12.40
CA ALA A 174 -5.01 -7.33 -13.52
C ALA A 174 -5.59 -7.86 -14.84
N LYS A 175 -6.18 -9.08 -14.82
CA LYS A 175 -6.82 -9.67 -16.00
C LYS A 175 -8.01 -8.85 -16.49
N GLU A 176 -8.79 -8.28 -15.57
CA GLU A 176 -9.99 -7.51 -15.90
C GLU A 176 -9.67 -6.18 -16.60
N VAL A 177 -8.57 -5.49 -16.21
CA VAL A 177 -8.32 -4.12 -16.64
C VAL A 177 -7.13 -3.96 -17.59
N VAL A 178 -6.38 -5.02 -17.89
CA VAL A 178 -5.18 -4.93 -18.76
C VAL A 178 -5.52 -4.43 -20.17
N GLY A 179 -6.69 -4.79 -20.70
CA GLY A 179 -7.19 -4.31 -21.99
C GLY A 179 -7.47 -2.79 -22.04
N ASP A 180 -7.60 -2.16 -20.89
CA ASP A 180 -7.80 -0.71 -20.76
C ASP A 180 -6.46 0.05 -20.62
N GLY A 181 -5.32 -0.62 -20.75
CA GLY A 181 -3.99 -0.04 -20.54
C GLY A 181 -3.66 0.18 -19.05
N ILE A 182 -4.29 -0.58 -18.15
CA ILE A 182 -4.11 -0.46 -16.70
C ILE A 182 -3.37 -1.70 -16.19
N ARG A 183 -2.27 -1.49 -15.44
CA ARG A 183 -1.54 -2.55 -14.75
C ARG A 183 -1.95 -2.62 -13.28
N VAL A 184 -2.04 -3.81 -12.74
CA VAL A 184 -2.34 -4.04 -11.31
C VAL A 184 -1.34 -5.04 -10.76
N ASN A 185 -0.55 -4.65 -9.78
CA ASN A 185 0.44 -5.49 -9.11
C ASN A 185 0.32 -5.35 -7.58
N ALA A 186 1.07 -6.14 -6.85
CA ALA A 186 1.16 -6.03 -5.40
C ALA A 186 2.62 -6.09 -4.93
N VAL A 187 2.89 -5.44 -3.80
CA VAL A 187 4.10 -5.62 -3.00
C VAL A 187 3.71 -6.42 -1.76
N SER A 188 4.52 -7.41 -1.41
CA SER A 188 4.36 -8.25 -0.22
C SER A 188 5.55 -8.03 0.72
N PRO A 189 5.48 -7.05 1.64
CA PRO A 189 6.53 -6.81 2.60
C PRO A 189 6.66 -7.94 3.61
N GLY A 190 7.89 -8.22 4.02
CA GLY A 190 8.22 -9.04 5.18
C GLY A 190 8.04 -8.27 6.49
N VAL A 191 8.94 -8.52 7.44
CA VAL A 191 8.96 -7.82 8.73
C VAL A 191 9.74 -6.51 8.58
N ILE A 192 9.01 -5.40 8.48
CA ILE A 192 9.56 -4.07 8.22
C ILE A 192 9.45 -3.20 9.47
N THR A 193 10.54 -2.58 9.90
CA THR A 193 10.57 -1.66 11.05
C THR A 193 9.74 -0.42 10.77
N THR A 194 8.54 -0.37 11.36
CA THR A 194 7.54 0.68 11.15
C THR A 194 6.65 0.79 12.40
N PRO A 195 5.87 1.86 12.57
CA PRO A 195 4.91 1.98 13.67
C PRO A 195 3.89 0.82 13.76
N PHE A 196 3.71 0.04 12.68
CA PHE A 196 2.90 -1.18 12.73
C PHE A 196 3.47 -2.19 13.74
N HIS A 197 4.78 -2.47 13.69
CA HIS A 197 5.41 -3.43 14.61
C HIS A 197 5.57 -2.86 16.02
N GLU A 198 5.78 -1.56 16.18
CA GLU A 198 5.76 -0.89 17.49
C GLU A 198 4.41 -1.09 18.20
N ARG A 199 3.32 -1.09 17.44
CA ARG A 199 1.96 -1.27 17.97
C ARG A 199 1.58 -2.74 18.23
N TYR A 200 2.04 -3.67 17.40
CA TYR A 200 1.48 -5.03 17.35
C TYR A 200 2.48 -6.15 17.65
N SER A 201 3.74 -5.83 17.97
CA SER A 201 4.77 -6.83 18.24
C SER A 201 5.59 -6.48 19.47
N THR A 202 5.88 -7.47 20.32
CA THR A 202 6.86 -7.28 21.41
C THR A 202 8.29 -7.41 20.87
N PRO A 203 9.31 -6.91 21.61
CA PRO A 203 10.71 -7.11 21.26
C PRO A 203 11.09 -8.58 21.07
N GLU A 204 10.57 -9.47 21.90
CA GLU A 204 10.80 -10.92 21.82
C GLU A 204 10.19 -11.51 20.54
N GLN A 205 8.99 -11.07 20.17
CA GLN A 205 8.35 -11.48 18.91
C GLN A 205 9.15 -10.99 17.70
N LEU A 206 9.66 -9.75 17.73
CA LEU A 206 10.51 -9.21 16.65
C LEU A 206 11.82 -9.99 16.52
N LYS A 207 12.46 -10.33 17.65
CA LYS A 207 13.67 -11.18 17.66
C LYS A 207 13.39 -12.57 17.10
N GLY A 208 12.25 -13.17 17.44
CA GLY A 208 11.82 -14.46 16.90
C GLY A 208 11.58 -14.39 15.38
N MET A 209 10.91 -13.33 14.91
CA MET A 209 10.69 -13.10 13.48
C MET A 209 12.02 -12.88 12.74
N GLN A 210 12.93 -12.07 13.28
CA GLN A 210 14.25 -11.84 12.70
C GLN A 210 15.04 -13.15 12.49
N ALA A 211 15.00 -14.07 13.44
CA ALA A 211 15.68 -15.35 13.35
C ALA A 211 15.20 -16.24 12.18
N THR A 212 14.00 -15.97 11.63
CA THR A 212 13.46 -16.68 10.46
C THR A 212 13.79 -16.02 9.12
N ILE A 213 14.45 -14.84 9.13
CA ILE A 213 14.80 -14.09 7.92
C ILE A 213 16.23 -14.48 7.51
N PRO A 214 16.46 -15.03 6.29
CA PRO A 214 17.80 -15.38 5.83
C PRO A 214 18.83 -14.24 5.87
N MET A 215 18.40 -12.99 5.57
CA MET A 215 19.26 -11.80 5.74
C MET A 215 19.54 -11.44 7.21
N ASN A 216 18.97 -12.17 8.19
CA ASN A 216 19.16 -12.02 9.62
C ASN A 216 18.96 -10.60 10.17
N ARG A 217 18.09 -9.83 9.55
CA ARG A 217 17.69 -8.49 9.99
C ARG A 217 16.27 -8.16 9.55
N LEU A 218 15.68 -7.21 10.24
CA LEU A 218 14.42 -6.61 9.78
C LEU A 218 14.68 -5.69 8.58
N GLY A 219 13.70 -5.56 7.70
CA GLY A 219 13.72 -4.58 6.62
C GLY A 219 13.36 -3.18 7.12
N THR A 220 13.66 -2.18 6.31
CA THR A 220 13.25 -0.78 6.51
C THR A 220 12.14 -0.40 5.53
N ALA A 221 11.39 0.66 5.84
CA ALA A 221 10.37 1.20 4.94
C ALA A 221 10.96 1.66 3.60
N ASP A 222 12.16 2.24 3.62
CA ASP A 222 12.86 2.70 2.42
C ASP A 222 13.25 1.54 1.48
N GLU A 223 13.56 0.36 2.02
CA GLU A 223 13.86 -0.84 1.22
C GLU A 223 12.63 -1.36 0.45
N CYS A 224 11.42 -1.03 0.90
CA CYS A 224 10.20 -1.32 0.15
C CYS A 224 9.93 -0.29 -0.97
N ALA A 225 10.38 0.96 -0.78
CA ALA A 225 10.01 2.08 -1.64
C ALA A 225 10.45 1.91 -3.09
N GLY A 226 11.63 1.34 -3.34
CA GLY A 226 12.14 1.06 -4.68
C GLY A 226 11.24 0.12 -5.50
N THR A 227 10.58 -0.84 -4.86
CA THR A 227 9.66 -1.76 -5.54
C THR A 227 8.40 -1.05 -6.01
N PHE A 228 7.87 -0.06 -5.28
CA PHE A 228 6.75 0.75 -5.73
C PHE A 228 7.12 1.59 -6.95
N VAL A 229 8.29 2.22 -6.94
CA VAL A 229 8.82 2.97 -8.08
C VAL A 229 8.98 2.07 -9.30
N TYR A 230 9.61 0.90 -9.15
CA TYR A 230 9.75 -0.10 -10.21
C TYR A 230 8.40 -0.47 -10.81
N LEU A 231 7.42 -0.85 -10.00
CA LEU A 231 6.10 -1.26 -10.47
C LEU A 231 5.30 -0.12 -11.08
N ALA A 232 5.49 1.12 -10.63
CA ALA A 232 4.81 2.29 -11.16
C ALA A 232 5.34 2.75 -12.52
N SER A 233 6.64 2.56 -12.78
CA SER A 233 7.28 2.97 -14.02
C SER A 233 6.94 2.01 -15.16
N ASP A 234 6.48 2.55 -16.29
CA ASP A 234 6.27 1.78 -17.51
C ASP A 234 7.59 1.47 -18.21
N ASP A 235 8.58 2.36 -18.09
CA ASP A 235 9.92 2.14 -18.64
C ASP A 235 10.61 0.94 -17.97
N LEU A 236 10.38 0.71 -16.67
CA LEU A 236 11.01 -0.36 -15.91
C LEU A 236 10.19 -1.64 -15.85
N SER A 237 8.87 -1.54 -15.86
CA SER A 237 7.97 -2.67 -15.60
C SER A 237 6.72 -2.72 -16.49
N GLY A 238 6.77 -2.10 -17.69
CA GLY A 238 5.61 -2.00 -18.59
C GLY A 238 5.02 -3.34 -19.02
N TYR A 239 5.77 -4.45 -18.91
CA TYR A 239 5.29 -5.81 -19.19
C TYR A 239 4.98 -6.63 -17.93
N VAL A 240 4.92 -5.96 -16.75
CA VAL A 240 4.64 -6.59 -15.45
C VAL A 240 3.24 -6.20 -14.98
N THR A 241 2.34 -7.18 -14.95
CA THR A 241 0.99 -7.03 -14.38
C THR A 241 0.55 -8.33 -13.72
N GLY A 242 -0.30 -8.26 -12.71
CA GLY A 242 -0.77 -9.40 -11.95
C GLY A 242 0.29 -10.01 -11.02
N GLN A 243 1.42 -9.37 -10.77
CA GLN A 243 2.48 -9.93 -9.95
C GLN A 243 2.40 -9.49 -8.49
N VAL A 244 2.85 -10.38 -7.59
CA VAL A 244 3.04 -10.08 -6.17
C VAL A 244 4.54 -10.16 -5.89
N ILE A 245 5.18 -9.00 -5.71
CA ILE A 245 6.63 -8.91 -5.50
C ILE A 245 6.93 -8.99 -4.01
N GLU A 246 7.72 -9.99 -3.63
CA GLU A 246 8.15 -10.20 -2.25
C GLU A 246 9.33 -9.28 -1.90
N VAL A 247 9.22 -8.55 -0.76
CA VAL A 247 10.28 -7.70 -0.19
C VAL A 247 10.47 -8.10 1.27
N ASN A 248 11.18 -9.22 1.53
CA ASN A 248 11.12 -9.90 2.80
C ASN A 248 12.47 -10.48 3.30
N GLY A 249 13.60 -10.11 2.69
CA GLY A 249 14.92 -10.58 3.10
C GLY A 249 15.13 -12.09 2.93
N GLY A 250 14.36 -12.72 2.03
CA GLY A 250 14.40 -14.16 1.75
C GLY A 250 13.53 -15.00 2.70
N GLN A 251 12.74 -14.38 3.58
CA GLN A 251 11.88 -15.10 4.52
C GLN A 251 10.83 -15.98 3.82
N TYR A 252 10.43 -15.61 2.61
CA TYR A 252 9.61 -16.41 1.72
C TYR A 252 10.08 -16.24 0.28
N MET A 253 10.27 -17.35 -0.41
CA MET A 253 10.68 -17.43 -1.82
C MET A 253 9.65 -18.31 -2.54
N PRO A 254 8.71 -17.72 -3.37
CA PRO A 254 7.66 -18.45 -4.08
C PRO A 254 8.18 -19.33 -5.20
#